data_51bd43e7eba96bf770754c8905a5a4b6
#
_entry.id   51bd43e7eba96bf770754c8905a5a4b6
#
_cell.length_a   1.000
_cell.length_b   1.000
_cell.length_c   1.000
_cell.angle_alpha   90.00
_cell.angle_beta   90.00
_cell.angle_gamma   90.00
#
_symmetry.space_group_name_H-M   'P 1'
#
loop_
_entity.id
_entity.type
_entity.pdbx_description
1 polymer ?
#
loop_
_entity_poly.entity_id
_entity_poly.type
_entity_poly.pdbx_seq_one_letter_code
_entity_poly.pdbx_strand_id
1 'polypeptide(L)'
;MRRWTIAVSVAMALGAQAIPIAQEASEFSGTWRLNQAKSSRAIVGNTPDIQFASQLEVKQSAADISIVGTSIRQQPVSATYKLDGSKVTVHAPEGITETGEAKLNGTMLVITSRRSFASPAGDIVVDFKEVWSRSGNELTIEKTRTQSGDSSTQKAVYDKL
;
A
#
# COMPACT_ATOMS: atom_id res chain seq x y z
N MET A 1 -29.85 -36.99 -67.99
CA MET A 1 -28.69 -36.94 -67.13
C MET A 1 -28.64 -35.56 -66.44
N ARG A 2 -29.02 -35.49 -65.13
CA ARG A 2 -29.07 -34.24 -64.35
C ARG A 2 -27.89 -34.28 -63.40
N ARG A 3 -26.91 -33.35 -63.55
CA ARG A 3 -25.80 -33.17 -62.70
C ARG A 3 -26.20 -32.26 -61.56
N TRP A 4 -26.10 -32.73 -60.32
CA TRP A 4 -26.32 -31.98 -59.12
C TRP A 4 -24.93 -31.47 -58.63
N THR A 5 -24.77 -30.17 -58.58
CA THR A 5 -23.62 -29.51 -58.00
C THR A 5 -23.90 -29.20 -56.50
N ILE A 6 -23.16 -29.81 -55.60
CA ILE A 6 -23.25 -29.54 -54.16
C ILE A 6 -22.29 -28.39 -53.88
N ALA A 7 -22.85 -27.23 -53.44
CA ALA A 7 -22.05 -26.12 -52.93
C ALA A 7 -21.80 -26.35 -51.44
N VAL A 8 -20.53 -26.51 -51.05
CA VAL A 8 -20.09 -26.57 -49.66
C VAL A 8 -19.77 -25.16 -49.23
N SER A 9 -20.61 -24.60 -48.36
CA SER A 9 -20.34 -23.31 -47.70
C SER A 9 -19.49 -23.53 -46.45
N VAL A 10 -18.23 -23.07 -46.49
CA VAL A 10 -17.35 -23.03 -45.32
C VAL A 10 -17.65 -21.75 -44.56
N ALA A 11 -18.25 -21.86 -43.38
CA ALA A 11 -18.43 -20.75 -42.46
C ALA A 11 -17.17 -20.60 -41.63
N MET A 12 -16.38 -19.56 -41.88
CA MET A 12 -15.28 -19.16 -41.01
C MET A 12 -15.85 -18.45 -39.77
N ALA A 13 -15.80 -19.13 -38.61
CA ALA A 13 -16.05 -18.50 -37.33
C ALA A 13 -14.80 -17.72 -36.90
N LEU A 14 -14.81 -16.38 -37.00
CA LEU A 14 -13.80 -15.53 -36.33
C LEU A 14 -14.07 -15.57 -34.83
N GLY A 15 -13.31 -16.36 -34.12
CA GLY A 15 -13.24 -16.31 -32.66
C GLY A 15 -12.51 -15.01 -32.23
N ALA A 16 -13.25 -14.04 -31.72
CA ALA A 16 -12.69 -12.89 -31.06
C ALA A 16 -12.00 -13.38 -29.77
N GLN A 17 -10.70 -13.48 -29.81
CA GLN A 17 -9.90 -13.74 -28.59
C GLN A 17 -9.88 -12.43 -27.77
N ALA A 18 -10.60 -12.41 -26.66
CA ALA A 18 -10.48 -11.36 -25.66
C ALA A 18 -9.05 -11.44 -25.08
N ILE A 19 -8.21 -10.47 -25.45
CA ILE A 19 -6.90 -10.29 -24.84
C ILE A 19 -7.20 -9.83 -23.38
N PRO A 20 -6.79 -10.57 -22.35
CA PRO A 20 -6.91 -10.07 -20.99
C PRO A 20 -6.06 -8.81 -20.90
N ILE A 21 -6.69 -7.66 -20.70
CA ILE A 21 -5.98 -6.44 -20.32
C ILE A 21 -5.44 -6.74 -18.93
N ALA A 22 -4.16 -7.07 -18.86
CA ALA A 22 -3.45 -7.16 -17.59
C ALA A 22 -3.59 -5.77 -16.93
N GLN A 23 -4.36 -5.70 -15.87
CA GLN A 23 -4.49 -4.48 -15.08
C GLN A 23 -3.08 -4.18 -14.53
N GLU A 24 -2.45 -3.14 -15.07
CA GLU A 24 -1.11 -2.74 -14.60
C GLU A 24 -1.20 -2.50 -13.10
N ALA A 25 -0.41 -3.25 -12.34
CA ALA A 25 -0.27 -3.04 -10.91
C ALA A 25 0.21 -1.61 -10.70
N SER A 26 -0.43 -0.88 -9.78
CA SER A 26 -0.03 0.50 -9.50
C SER A 26 1.43 0.54 -9.06
N GLU A 27 2.21 1.38 -9.75
CA GLU A 27 3.62 1.62 -9.45
C GLU A 27 3.70 2.79 -8.46
N PHE A 28 4.18 2.50 -7.24
CA PHE A 28 4.30 3.48 -6.17
C PHE A 28 5.70 4.10 -6.08
N SER A 29 6.66 3.64 -6.90
CA SER A 29 8.03 4.16 -6.87
C SER A 29 8.11 5.65 -7.13
N GLY A 30 8.99 6.29 -6.40
CA GLY A 30 9.28 7.71 -6.51
C GLY A 30 9.57 8.37 -5.17
N THR A 31 9.81 9.66 -5.24
CA THR A 31 9.93 10.53 -4.06
C THR A 31 8.64 11.34 -3.93
N TRP A 32 8.08 11.32 -2.74
CA TRP A 32 6.78 11.87 -2.43
C TRP A 32 6.90 12.86 -1.27
N ARG A 33 6.31 14.04 -1.42
CA ARG A 33 6.28 15.08 -0.36
C ARG A 33 4.88 15.22 0.19
N LEU A 34 4.74 15.22 1.51
CA LEU A 34 3.47 15.39 2.21
C LEU A 34 2.81 16.73 1.86
N ASN A 35 1.60 16.68 1.37
CA ASN A 35 0.73 17.83 1.15
C ASN A 35 -0.16 18.03 2.38
N GLN A 36 0.28 18.90 3.29
CA GLN A 36 -0.45 19.15 4.53
C GLN A 36 -1.85 19.73 4.31
N ALA A 37 -2.06 20.51 3.25
CA ALA A 37 -3.35 21.13 2.96
C ALA A 37 -4.42 20.12 2.54
N LYS A 38 -4.00 19.01 1.91
CA LYS A 38 -4.89 17.93 1.46
C LYS A 38 -5.00 16.78 2.47
N SER A 39 -4.13 16.76 3.49
CA SER A 39 -4.07 15.70 4.49
C SER A 39 -5.00 15.98 5.68
N SER A 40 -5.40 14.94 6.40
CA SER A 40 -6.10 15.08 7.67
C SER A 40 -5.26 15.95 8.61
N ARG A 41 -5.88 16.92 9.24
CA ARG A 41 -5.20 17.65 10.33
C ARG A 41 -4.96 16.66 11.45
N ALA A 42 -3.72 16.62 11.96
CA ALA A 42 -3.46 15.93 13.21
C ALA A 42 -4.44 16.50 14.26
N ILE A 43 -5.26 15.64 14.82
CA ILE A 43 -6.11 16.06 15.92
C ILE A 43 -5.14 16.38 17.07
N VAL A 44 -5.01 17.66 17.36
CA VAL A 44 -4.24 18.16 18.50
C VAL A 44 -5.09 17.84 19.73
N GLY A 45 -5.01 16.62 20.16
CA GLY A 45 -5.59 16.09 21.37
C GLY A 45 -4.67 14.99 21.86
N ASN A 46 -4.20 15.10 23.00
CA ASN A 46 -3.38 14.27 23.92
C ASN A 46 -2.66 12.99 23.45
N THR A 47 -2.82 12.54 22.21
CA THR A 47 -2.03 11.47 21.58
C THR A 47 -1.87 11.75 20.09
N PRO A 48 -0.65 11.98 19.58
CA PRO A 48 -0.39 11.94 18.14
C PRO A 48 -0.45 10.49 17.68
N ASP A 49 -1.65 9.97 17.48
CA ASP A 49 -1.86 8.54 17.31
C ASP A 49 -1.31 8.01 15.98
N ILE A 50 -1.28 8.85 14.96
CA ILE A 50 -0.82 8.46 13.64
C ILE A 50 0.15 9.53 13.13
N GLN A 51 1.39 9.14 12.92
CA GLN A 51 2.40 10.02 12.34
C GLN A 51 2.62 9.66 10.86
N PHE A 52 2.67 10.68 10.02
CA PHE A 52 3.06 10.57 8.64
C PHE A 52 4.42 11.22 8.41
N ALA A 53 5.26 10.58 7.60
CA ALA A 53 6.53 11.16 7.20
C ALA A 53 6.30 12.41 6.35
N SER A 54 7.17 13.41 6.48
CA SER A 54 7.13 14.60 5.63
C SER A 54 7.55 14.31 4.18
N GLN A 55 8.35 13.26 4.00
CA GLN A 55 8.78 12.76 2.71
C GLN A 55 8.87 11.24 2.74
N LEU A 56 8.50 10.62 1.61
CA LEU A 56 8.67 9.20 1.37
C LEU A 56 9.56 8.99 0.15
N GLU A 57 10.50 8.07 0.26
CA GLU A 57 11.20 7.48 -0.88
C GLU A 57 10.72 6.03 -1.01
N VAL A 58 10.12 5.70 -2.15
CA VAL A 58 9.53 4.39 -2.41
C VAL A 58 10.23 3.76 -3.59
N LYS A 59 10.66 2.52 -3.43
CA LYS A 59 11.20 1.66 -4.49
C LYS A 59 10.38 0.38 -4.54
N GLN A 60 9.73 0.14 -5.65
CA GLN A 60 8.90 -1.05 -5.87
C GLN A 60 9.49 -1.90 -6.98
N SER A 61 9.48 -3.20 -6.77
CA SER A 61 9.75 -4.23 -7.78
C SER A 61 8.51 -5.12 -7.95
N ALA A 62 8.60 -6.13 -8.78
CA ALA A 62 7.52 -7.13 -8.89
C ALA A 62 7.31 -7.94 -7.60
N ALA A 63 8.34 -8.08 -6.75
CA ALA A 63 8.32 -8.91 -5.56
C ALA A 63 8.32 -8.14 -4.24
N ASP A 64 8.86 -6.93 -4.24
CA ASP A 64 9.16 -6.19 -3.02
C ASP A 64 8.77 -4.71 -3.13
N ILE A 65 8.49 -4.10 -1.98
CA ILE A 65 8.41 -2.65 -1.86
C ILE A 65 9.26 -2.19 -0.67
N SER A 66 10.17 -1.24 -0.93
CA SER A 66 11.00 -0.59 0.08
C SER A 66 10.54 0.85 0.26
N ILE A 67 10.34 1.26 1.50
CA ILE A 67 9.80 2.57 1.88
C ILE A 67 10.76 3.18 2.89
N VAL A 68 11.23 4.39 2.62
CA VAL A 68 11.99 5.21 3.56
C VAL A 68 11.20 6.46 3.86
N GLY A 69 10.77 6.61 5.11
CA GLY A 69 10.04 7.78 5.59
C GLY A 69 10.97 8.72 6.35
N THR A 70 11.00 9.99 5.97
CA THR A 70 11.77 11.04 6.64
C THR A 70 10.83 12.05 7.29
N SER A 71 11.07 12.37 8.55
CA SER A 71 10.35 13.39 9.31
C SER A 71 11.31 14.44 9.86
N ILE A 72 10.84 15.68 10.01
CA ILE A 72 11.69 16.83 10.36
C ILE A 72 12.45 16.66 11.70
N ARG A 73 11.96 15.82 12.61
CA ARG A 73 12.49 15.67 13.97
C ARG A 73 12.80 14.23 14.37
N GLN A 74 12.77 13.30 13.42
CA GLN A 74 12.98 11.87 13.72
C GLN A 74 14.01 11.28 12.75
N GLN A 75 14.68 10.24 13.19
CA GLN A 75 15.52 9.43 12.31
C GLN A 75 14.66 8.84 11.19
N PRO A 76 15.21 8.71 9.98
CA PRO A 76 14.51 8.04 8.88
C PRO A 76 14.08 6.63 9.31
N VAL A 77 12.85 6.28 9.03
CA VAL A 77 12.32 4.92 9.24
C VAL A 77 12.28 4.21 7.90
N SER A 78 12.87 3.04 7.84
CA SER A 78 12.86 2.21 6.64
C SER A 78 12.16 0.88 6.87
N ALA A 79 11.38 0.46 5.88
CA ALA A 79 10.73 -0.85 5.86
C ALA A 79 10.81 -1.43 4.46
N THR A 80 11.04 -2.74 4.37
CA THR A 80 10.96 -3.48 3.12
C THR A 80 10.01 -4.64 3.30
N TYR A 81 9.00 -4.71 2.47
CA TYR A 81 7.96 -5.74 2.49
C TYR A 81 8.02 -6.58 1.23
N LYS A 82 7.66 -7.86 1.37
CA LYS A 82 7.30 -8.71 0.24
C LYS A 82 5.87 -8.41 -0.20
N LEU A 83 5.62 -8.35 -1.51
CA LEU A 83 4.28 -8.09 -2.06
C LEU A 83 3.38 -9.33 -2.15
N ASP A 84 3.89 -10.48 -1.74
CA ASP A 84 3.15 -11.74 -1.64
C ASP A 84 2.35 -11.90 -0.33
N GLY A 85 2.47 -10.94 0.59
CA GLY A 85 1.82 -10.97 1.91
C GLY A 85 2.61 -11.73 2.97
N SER A 86 3.85 -12.11 2.71
CA SER A 86 4.73 -12.71 3.73
C SER A 86 5.04 -11.72 4.84
N LYS A 87 5.03 -12.20 6.08
CA LYS A 87 5.41 -11.39 7.24
C LYS A 87 6.90 -11.11 7.24
N VAL A 88 7.25 -9.87 7.52
CA VAL A 88 8.63 -9.40 7.69
C VAL A 88 8.77 -8.71 9.03
N THR A 89 9.97 -8.75 9.61
CA THR A 89 10.33 -7.90 10.75
C THR A 89 10.71 -6.52 10.22
N VAL A 90 10.04 -5.50 10.70
CA VAL A 90 10.32 -4.11 10.36
C VAL A 90 11.35 -3.58 11.36
N HIS A 91 12.31 -2.80 10.87
CA HIS A 91 13.27 -2.16 11.77
C HIS A 91 12.55 -1.16 12.67
N ALA A 92 12.62 -1.39 13.97
CA ALA A 92 12.01 -0.55 14.98
C ALA A 92 13.08 -0.11 16.01
N PRO A 93 12.86 1.01 16.71
CA PRO A 93 13.73 1.42 17.81
C PRO A 93 13.88 0.33 18.87
N GLU A 94 14.95 0.41 19.67
CA GLU A 94 15.20 -0.53 20.78
C GLU A 94 13.98 -0.63 21.71
N GLY A 95 13.67 -1.85 22.13
CA GLY A 95 12.50 -2.13 22.97
C GLY A 95 11.16 -2.19 22.24
N ILE A 96 11.16 -2.02 20.92
CA ILE A 96 9.96 -2.14 20.08
C ILE A 96 10.16 -3.31 19.12
N THR A 97 9.16 -4.18 19.04
CA THR A 97 9.08 -5.20 18.00
C THR A 97 7.98 -4.81 17.03
N GLU A 98 8.31 -4.79 15.72
CA GLU A 98 7.33 -4.54 14.69
C GLU A 98 7.43 -5.61 13.60
N THR A 99 6.30 -6.21 13.28
CA THR A 99 6.16 -7.14 12.16
C THR A 99 5.11 -6.59 11.21
N GLY A 100 5.29 -6.80 9.93
CA GLY A 100 4.34 -6.33 8.94
C GLY A 100 4.29 -7.21 7.70
N GLU A 101 3.28 -7.01 6.91
CA GLU A 101 3.05 -7.66 5.62
C GLU A 101 2.48 -6.64 4.63
N ALA A 102 2.74 -6.83 3.35
CA ALA A 102 2.22 -6.00 2.29
C ALA A 102 1.66 -6.83 1.14
N LYS A 103 0.58 -6.36 0.54
CA LYS A 103 -0.07 -7.04 -0.57
C LYS A 103 -0.67 -6.04 -1.55
N LEU A 104 -0.46 -6.29 -2.84
CA LEU A 104 -1.20 -5.58 -3.88
C LEU A 104 -2.62 -6.16 -4.01
N ASN A 105 -3.62 -5.29 -3.98
CA ASN A 105 -5.02 -5.61 -4.21
C ASN A 105 -5.55 -4.74 -5.36
N GLY A 106 -5.45 -5.26 -6.57
CA GLY A 106 -5.70 -4.48 -7.77
C GLY A 106 -4.70 -3.33 -7.89
N THR A 107 -5.20 -2.09 -7.90
CA THR A 107 -4.39 -0.86 -7.98
C THR A 107 -4.01 -0.29 -6.61
N MET A 108 -4.37 -0.95 -5.52
CA MET A 108 -4.07 -0.52 -4.16
C MET A 108 -2.98 -1.38 -3.53
N LEU A 109 -2.15 -0.77 -2.70
CA LEU A 109 -1.24 -1.47 -1.81
C LEU A 109 -1.84 -1.44 -0.41
N VAL A 110 -1.95 -2.62 0.21
CA VAL A 110 -2.38 -2.75 1.60
C VAL A 110 -1.20 -3.23 2.42
N ILE A 111 -0.85 -2.45 3.45
CA ILE A 111 0.19 -2.79 4.42
C ILE A 111 -0.49 -2.94 5.77
N THR A 112 -0.22 -4.06 6.45
CA THR A 112 -0.62 -4.23 7.85
C THR A 112 0.62 -4.43 8.69
N SER A 113 0.67 -3.82 9.86
CA SER A 113 1.76 -4.05 10.81
C SER A 113 1.25 -4.12 12.23
N ARG A 114 1.97 -4.88 13.04
CA ARG A 114 1.75 -5.02 14.47
C ARG A 114 3.01 -4.61 15.21
N ARG A 115 2.86 -3.63 16.08
CA ARG A 115 3.91 -3.13 16.95
C ARG A 115 3.61 -3.53 18.39
N SER A 116 4.63 -4.03 19.10
CA SER A 116 4.52 -4.28 20.52
C SER A 116 5.72 -3.69 21.27
N PHE A 117 5.46 -3.23 22.48
CA PHE A 117 6.47 -2.74 23.39
C PHE A 117 6.08 -3.03 24.84
N ALA A 118 7.08 -3.35 25.66
CA ALA A 118 6.87 -3.63 27.07
C ALA A 118 6.53 -2.35 27.84
N SER A 119 5.56 -2.44 28.75
CA SER A 119 5.27 -1.39 29.71
C SER A 119 5.14 -1.98 31.12
N PRO A 120 5.25 -1.16 32.18
CA PRO A 120 5.06 -1.64 33.54
C PRO A 120 3.70 -2.29 33.82
N ALA A 121 2.69 -1.97 32.99
CA ALA A 121 1.34 -2.51 33.10
C ALA A 121 1.10 -3.74 32.19
N GLY A 122 2.14 -4.24 31.51
CA GLY A 122 2.07 -5.33 30.53
C GLY A 122 2.40 -4.83 29.12
N ASP A 123 2.45 -5.75 28.17
CA ASP A 123 2.76 -5.43 26.78
C ASP A 123 1.64 -4.61 26.14
N ILE A 124 2.03 -3.52 25.49
CA ILE A 124 1.15 -2.70 24.68
C ILE A 124 1.28 -3.16 23.23
N VAL A 125 0.15 -3.50 22.61
CA VAL A 125 0.05 -3.91 21.22
C VAL A 125 -0.76 -2.89 20.44
N VAL A 126 -0.20 -2.46 19.30
CA VAL A 126 -0.85 -1.54 18.36
C VAL A 126 -0.81 -2.14 16.98
N ASP A 127 -1.98 -2.27 16.37
CA ASP A 127 -2.13 -2.70 14.99
C ASP A 127 -2.30 -1.49 14.07
N PHE A 128 -1.61 -1.51 12.93
CA PHE A 128 -1.75 -0.52 11.88
C PHE A 128 -2.19 -1.19 10.58
N LYS A 129 -3.06 -0.50 9.86
CA LYS A 129 -3.42 -0.83 8.48
C LYS A 129 -3.27 0.41 7.63
N GLU A 130 -2.51 0.31 6.57
CA GLU A 130 -2.36 1.36 5.56
C GLU A 130 -2.96 0.88 4.24
N VAL A 131 -3.74 1.74 3.61
CA VAL A 131 -4.24 1.55 2.25
C VAL A 131 -3.70 2.67 1.39
N TRP A 132 -2.88 2.31 0.43
CA TRP A 132 -2.23 3.22 -0.49
C TRP A 132 -2.95 3.19 -1.83
N SER A 133 -3.24 4.35 -2.37
CA SER A 133 -3.78 4.53 -3.71
C SER A 133 -3.04 5.65 -4.43
N ARG A 134 -2.88 5.52 -5.74
CA ARG A 134 -2.19 6.51 -6.56
C ARG A 134 -3.09 6.96 -7.71
N SER A 135 -3.10 8.28 -7.95
CA SER A 135 -3.73 8.90 -9.12
C SER A 135 -2.77 9.93 -9.71
N GLY A 136 -2.17 9.59 -10.86
CA GLY A 136 -1.17 10.45 -11.51
C GLY A 136 0.03 10.73 -10.59
N ASN A 137 0.21 11.99 -10.23
CA ASN A 137 1.30 12.47 -9.37
C ASN A 137 0.88 12.64 -7.89
N GLU A 138 -0.25 12.07 -7.50
CA GLU A 138 -0.75 12.10 -6.14
C GLU A 138 -0.80 10.69 -5.56
N LEU A 139 -0.23 10.52 -4.35
CA LEU A 139 -0.31 9.31 -3.54
C LEU A 139 -1.17 9.62 -2.31
N THR A 140 -2.21 8.83 -2.10
CA THR A 140 -3.05 8.89 -0.91
C THR A 140 -2.77 7.67 -0.03
N ILE A 141 -2.55 7.90 1.26
CA ILE A 141 -2.38 6.87 2.28
C ILE A 141 -3.44 7.05 3.35
N GLU A 142 -4.33 6.08 3.49
CA GLU A 142 -5.25 5.98 4.63
C GLU A 142 -4.63 5.03 5.65
N LYS A 143 -4.34 5.54 6.85
CA LYS A 143 -3.73 4.77 7.93
C LYS A 143 -4.69 4.67 9.10
N THR A 144 -5.05 3.44 9.45
CA THR A 144 -5.86 3.09 10.61
C THR A 144 -4.95 2.54 11.69
N ARG A 145 -5.08 3.05 12.91
CA ARG A 145 -4.46 2.54 14.13
C ARG A 145 -5.53 1.91 14.99
N THR A 146 -5.25 0.73 15.52
CA THR A 146 -6.12 0.04 16.46
C THR A 146 -5.33 -0.34 17.69
N GLN A 147 -5.85 0.03 18.88
CA GLN A 147 -5.27 -0.34 20.17
C GLN A 147 -6.39 -0.59 21.17
N SER A 148 -6.34 -1.72 21.87
CA SER A 148 -7.33 -2.08 22.92
C SER A 148 -8.78 -2.01 22.45
N GLY A 149 -9.05 -2.25 21.16
CA GLY A 149 -10.38 -2.21 20.57
C GLY A 149 -10.77 -0.85 19.99
N ASP A 150 -10.09 0.22 20.34
CA ASP A 150 -10.31 1.55 19.75
C ASP A 150 -9.56 1.71 18.44
N SER A 151 -10.22 2.29 17.45
CA SER A 151 -9.64 2.54 16.13
C SER A 151 -9.75 4.00 15.73
N SER A 152 -8.69 4.52 15.12
CA SER A 152 -8.68 5.84 14.50
C SER A 152 -8.07 5.75 13.09
N THR A 153 -8.62 6.53 12.15
CA THR A 153 -8.15 6.57 10.77
C THR A 153 -7.80 8.00 10.38
N GLN A 154 -6.65 8.16 9.75
CA GLN A 154 -6.20 9.43 9.19
C GLN A 154 -5.75 9.23 7.74
N LYS A 155 -5.85 10.31 6.95
CA LYS A 155 -5.45 10.34 5.55
C LYS A 155 -4.29 11.30 5.35
N ALA A 156 -3.25 10.83 4.69
CA ALA A 156 -2.19 11.67 4.15
C ALA A 156 -2.23 11.66 2.63
N VAL A 157 -1.99 12.82 2.05
CA VAL A 157 -1.86 13.01 0.61
C VAL A 157 -0.45 13.51 0.35
N TYR A 158 0.20 12.92 -0.63
CA TYR A 158 1.56 13.25 -1.05
C TYR A 158 1.57 13.63 -2.52
N ASP A 159 2.34 14.65 -2.85
CA ASP A 159 2.63 15.02 -4.23
C ASP A 159 3.98 14.43 -4.65
N LYS A 160 4.07 13.95 -5.89
CA LYS A 160 5.31 13.41 -6.47
C LYS A 160 6.30 14.53 -6.73
N LEU A 161 7.58 14.30 -6.40
CA LEU A 161 8.70 15.22 -6.68
C LEU A 161 9.35 14.92 -8.02
#